data_be796938b6ffda275fc2555e5d98608e
#
_entry.id   be796938b6ffda275fc2555e5d98608e
#
_cell.length_a   1.000
_cell.length_b   1.000
_cell.length_c   1.000
_cell.angle_alpha   90.00
_cell.angle_beta   90.00
_cell.angle_gamma   90.00
#
_symmetry.space_group_name_H-M   'P 1'
#
loop_
_entity.id
_entity.type
_entity.pdbx_description
1 polymer ?
#
loop_
_entity_poly.entity_id
_entity_poly.type
_entity_poly.pdbx_seq_one_letter_code
_entity_poly.pdbx_strand_id
1 'polypeptide(L)'
;MTTFDDLADEGFIALTTFRKTGVGVPTTVWVGRDGDALLVTTPRGSGKVKRLRRDPRVQMAPSGRLGKVDEDAPVVAGVGEVLDDDAARERCNEIMQEKYGLEYRVMMGIEKLGRKGDDNRVILRITQA
;
A
#
# COMPACT_ATOMS: atom_id res chain seq x y z
N MET A 1 16.58 0.74 14.17
CA MET A 1 15.89 1.88 13.57
C MET A 1 15.21 1.45 12.28
N THR A 2 13.93 1.70 12.12
CA THR A 2 13.20 1.31 10.91
C THR A 2 13.55 2.24 9.76
N THR A 3 13.95 1.65 8.64
CA THR A 3 14.24 2.39 7.42
C THR A 3 13.14 2.14 6.39
N PHE A 4 13.21 2.86 5.27
CA PHE A 4 12.31 2.62 4.14
C PHE A 4 12.38 1.15 3.69
N ASP A 5 13.58 0.58 3.60
CA ASP A 5 13.75 -0.82 3.20
C ASP A 5 13.14 -1.79 4.20
N ASP A 6 13.23 -1.50 5.49
CA ASP A 6 12.71 -2.38 6.54
C ASP A 6 11.19 -2.53 6.43
N LEU A 7 10.48 -1.51 5.95
CA LEU A 7 9.03 -1.56 5.79
C LEU A 7 8.60 -2.65 4.81
N ALA A 8 9.42 -2.96 3.83
CA ALA A 8 9.10 -4.01 2.86
C ALA A 8 9.03 -5.39 3.50
N ASP A 9 9.68 -5.59 4.63
CA ASP A 9 9.70 -6.88 5.34
C ASP A 9 8.57 -7.00 6.35
N GLU A 10 7.80 -5.93 6.55
CA GLU A 10 6.65 -5.96 7.45
C GLU A 10 5.45 -6.65 6.80
N GLY A 11 4.61 -7.30 7.63
CA GLY A 11 3.37 -7.88 7.14
C GLY A 11 2.34 -6.81 6.80
N PHE A 12 2.30 -5.75 7.60
CA PHE A 12 1.39 -4.62 7.42
C PHE A 12 2.10 -3.33 7.73
N ILE A 13 1.70 -2.27 7.04
CA ILE A 13 2.16 -0.92 7.39
C ILE A 13 0.95 -0.01 7.54
N ALA A 14 1.10 1.02 8.35
CA ALA A 14 0.15 2.12 8.40
C ALA A 14 0.62 3.13 7.36
N LEU A 15 -0.17 3.31 6.32
CA LEU A 15 0.10 4.26 5.25
C LEU A 15 -0.76 5.50 5.47
N THR A 16 -0.11 6.64 5.69
CA THR A 16 -0.78 7.92 5.91
C THR A 16 -0.72 8.76 4.65
N THR A 17 -1.89 9.19 4.18
CA THR A 17 -2.05 10.15 3.09
C THR A 17 -2.71 11.40 3.65
N PHE A 18 -2.69 12.52 2.92
CA PHE A 18 -3.03 13.81 3.49
C PHE A 18 -4.25 14.46 2.82
N ARG A 19 -5.14 14.99 3.65
CA ARG A 19 -6.28 15.78 3.20
C ARG A 19 -5.82 17.17 2.78
N LYS A 20 -6.68 17.92 2.11
CA LYS A 20 -6.42 19.31 1.73
C LYS A 20 -6.02 20.18 2.93
N THR A 21 -6.54 19.86 4.09
CA THR A 21 -6.27 20.58 5.33
C THR A 21 -4.89 20.26 5.91
N GLY A 22 -4.19 19.26 5.34
CA GLY A 22 -2.93 18.79 5.89
C GLY A 22 -3.07 17.68 6.92
N VAL A 23 -4.30 17.30 7.26
CA VAL A 23 -4.56 16.24 8.23
C VAL A 23 -4.23 14.89 7.61
N GLY A 24 -3.40 14.09 8.29
CA GLY A 24 -3.05 12.74 7.87
C GLY A 24 -4.16 11.75 8.14
N VAL A 25 -4.37 10.82 7.20
CA VAL A 25 -5.35 9.74 7.33
C VAL A 25 -4.60 8.42 7.18
N PRO A 26 -4.37 7.68 8.28
CA PRO A 26 -3.68 6.39 8.22
C PRO A 26 -4.64 5.28 7.80
N THR A 27 -4.11 4.34 7.01
CA THR A 27 -4.81 3.11 6.70
C THR A 27 -3.82 1.94 6.78
N THR A 28 -4.30 0.78 7.22
CA THR A 28 -3.49 -0.42 7.29
C THR A 28 -3.51 -1.12 5.94
N VAL A 29 -2.34 -1.40 5.39
CA VAL A 29 -2.22 -1.98 4.06
C VAL A 29 -1.14 -3.07 4.04
N TRP A 30 -1.27 -3.97 3.08
CA TRP A 30 -0.20 -4.91 2.73
C TRP A 30 0.82 -4.17 1.87
N VAL A 31 2.08 -4.62 1.95
CA VAL A 31 3.19 -3.96 1.26
C VAL A 31 4.10 -4.99 0.60
N GLY A 32 4.54 -4.71 -0.61
CA GLY A 32 5.53 -5.53 -1.31
C GLY A 32 6.70 -4.68 -1.77
N ARG A 33 7.83 -5.33 -2.03
CA ARG A 33 9.04 -4.67 -2.52
C ARG A 33 9.17 -4.86 -4.02
N ASP A 34 9.44 -3.80 -4.75
CA ASP A 34 9.78 -3.85 -6.17
C ASP A 34 11.01 -2.96 -6.41
N GLY A 35 12.19 -3.58 -6.37
CA GLY A 35 13.44 -2.82 -6.45
C GLY A 35 13.57 -1.84 -5.30
N ASP A 36 13.69 -0.56 -5.62
CA ASP A 36 13.80 0.52 -4.64
C ASP A 36 12.44 1.07 -4.20
N ALA A 37 11.35 0.52 -4.72
CA ALA A 37 10.00 0.99 -4.44
C ALA A 37 9.23 0.01 -3.57
N LEU A 38 8.21 0.53 -2.91
CA LEU A 38 7.20 -0.28 -2.23
C LEU A 38 5.91 -0.23 -3.04
N LEU A 39 5.23 -1.36 -3.13
CA LEU A 39 3.95 -1.45 -3.84
C LEU A 39 2.83 -1.78 -2.87
N VAL A 40 1.69 -1.11 -3.05
CA VAL A 40 0.47 -1.32 -2.29
C VAL A 40 -0.67 -1.44 -3.29
N THR A 41 -1.53 -2.42 -3.11
CA THR A 41 -2.73 -2.56 -3.93
C THR A 41 -3.94 -2.05 -3.15
N THR A 42 -4.80 -1.28 -3.80
CA THR A 42 -5.94 -0.65 -3.14
C THR A 42 -7.09 -0.46 -4.12
N PRO A 43 -8.35 -0.45 -3.63
CA PRO A 43 -9.48 -0.16 -4.52
C PRO A 43 -9.36 1.22 -5.16
N ARG A 44 -9.71 1.30 -6.46
CA ARG A 44 -9.60 2.53 -7.24
C ARG A 44 -10.36 3.69 -6.60
N GLY A 45 -11.51 3.42 -6.00
CA GLY A 45 -12.36 4.45 -5.41
C GLY A 45 -12.01 4.83 -3.98
N SER A 46 -10.92 4.30 -3.42
CA SER A 46 -10.58 4.60 -2.03
C SER A 46 -10.13 6.05 -1.84
N GLY A 47 -10.30 6.54 -0.62
CA GLY A 47 -9.87 7.89 -0.27
C GLY A 47 -8.36 8.11 -0.43
N LYS A 48 -7.56 7.06 -0.18
CA LYS A 48 -6.09 7.10 -0.38
C LYS A 48 -5.73 7.52 -1.79
N VAL A 49 -6.41 6.96 -2.78
CA VAL A 49 -6.13 7.27 -4.19
C VAL A 49 -6.41 8.73 -4.48
N LYS A 50 -7.55 9.22 -4.02
CA LYS A 50 -7.91 10.63 -4.22
C LYS A 50 -6.91 11.57 -3.57
N ARG A 51 -6.51 11.24 -2.34
CA ARG A 51 -5.55 12.08 -1.61
C ARG A 51 -4.19 12.07 -2.28
N LEU A 52 -3.70 10.91 -2.75
CA LEU A 52 -2.40 10.81 -3.42
C LEU A 52 -2.36 11.53 -4.76
N ARG A 53 -3.45 11.53 -5.51
CA ARG A 53 -3.51 12.26 -6.79
C ARG A 53 -3.35 13.75 -6.59
N ARG A 54 -3.73 14.26 -5.43
CA ARG A 54 -3.61 15.68 -5.10
C ARG A 54 -2.31 16.00 -4.36
N ASP A 55 -1.88 15.12 -3.47
CA ASP A 55 -0.69 15.32 -2.64
C ASP A 55 0.08 13.99 -2.56
N PRO A 56 1.22 13.89 -3.24
CA PRO A 56 1.96 12.62 -3.34
C PRO A 56 2.70 12.23 -2.06
N ARG A 57 2.74 13.10 -1.06
CA ARG A 57 3.45 12.79 0.19
C ARG A 57 2.76 11.68 0.95
N VAL A 58 3.56 10.76 1.50
CA VAL A 58 3.08 9.72 2.39
C VAL A 58 3.98 9.62 3.61
N GLN A 59 3.42 9.08 4.68
CA GLN A 59 4.19 8.66 5.84
C GLN A 59 3.81 7.21 6.14
N MET A 60 4.77 6.44 6.62
CA MET A 60 4.59 5.02 6.84
C MET A 60 5.18 4.61 8.17
N ALA A 61 4.55 3.65 8.82
CA ALA A 61 5.06 3.05 10.06
C ALA A 61 4.69 1.57 10.07
N PRO A 62 5.48 0.72 10.75
CA PRO A 62 5.09 -0.67 10.97
C PRO A 62 3.76 -0.74 11.69
N SER A 63 2.90 -1.70 11.29
CA SER A 63 1.58 -1.86 11.87
C SER A 63 1.28 -3.34 12.10
N GLY A 64 0.44 -3.61 13.09
CA GLY A 64 -0.16 -4.93 13.25
C GLY A 64 -1.34 -5.12 12.30
N ARG A 65 -1.82 -6.37 12.23
CA ARG A 65 -2.94 -6.75 11.35
C ARG A 65 -4.19 -5.91 11.58
N LEU A 66 -4.44 -5.50 12.82
CA LEU A 66 -5.63 -4.72 13.18
C LEU A 66 -5.38 -3.22 13.16
N GLY A 67 -4.25 -2.79 12.61
CA GLY A 67 -3.94 -1.37 12.47
C GLY A 67 -3.27 -0.73 13.67
N LYS A 68 -2.88 -1.53 14.66
CA LYS A 68 -2.21 -0.99 15.84
C LYS A 68 -0.78 -0.59 15.52
N VAL A 69 -0.45 0.66 15.75
CA VAL A 69 0.89 1.22 15.59
C VAL A 69 1.39 1.60 16.98
N ASP A 70 2.62 1.19 17.32
CA ASP A 70 3.23 1.56 18.60
C ASP A 70 3.45 3.07 18.67
N GLU A 71 3.28 3.65 19.86
CA GLU A 71 3.43 5.10 20.05
C GLU A 71 4.80 5.61 19.64
N ASP A 72 5.83 4.81 19.86
CA ASP A 72 7.21 5.15 19.54
C ASP A 72 7.67 4.56 18.21
N ALA A 73 6.74 4.05 17.39
CA ALA A 73 7.08 3.51 16.08
C ALA A 73 7.70 4.59 15.21
N PRO A 74 8.81 4.28 14.53
CA PRO A 74 9.42 5.27 13.63
C PRO A 74 8.51 5.53 12.43
N VAL A 75 8.51 6.79 11.99
CA VAL A 75 7.75 7.23 10.83
C VAL A 75 8.72 7.47 9.68
N VAL A 76 8.44 6.86 8.54
CA VAL A 76 9.28 6.97 7.35
C VAL A 76 8.51 7.73 6.28
N ALA A 77 9.14 8.77 5.73
CA ALA A 77 8.53 9.58 4.68
C ALA A 77 8.76 8.97 3.30
N GLY A 78 7.78 9.14 2.42
CA GLY A 78 7.88 8.68 1.04
C GLY A 78 7.06 9.54 0.10
N VAL A 79 7.17 9.21 -1.19
CA VAL A 79 6.39 9.83 -2.26
C VAL A 79 5.67 8.72 -3.02
N GLY A 80 4.35 8.85 -3.14
CA GLY A 80 3.52 7.84 -3.79
C GLY A 80 2.98 8.32 -5.13
N GLU A 81 2.86 7.39 -6.08
CA GLU A 81 2.16 7.63 -7.33
C GLU A 81 1.12 6.54 -7.56
N VAL A 82 0.07 6.88 -8.26
CA VAL A 82 -1.00 5.95 -8.58
C VAL A 82 -0.76 5.38 -9.98
N LEU A 83 -0.62 4.06 -10.07
CA LEU A 83 -0.47 3.35 -11.33
C LEU A 83 -1.76 2.59 -11.61
N ASP A 84 -2.40 2.90 -12.72
CA ASP A 84 -3.69 2.30 -13.11
C ASP A 84 -3.56 1.61 -14.46
N ASP A 85 -2.61 0.67 -14.53
CA ASP A 85 -2.36 -0.10 -15.74
C ASP A 85 -2.20 -1.58 -15.42
N ASP A 86 -2.44 -2.43 -16.41
CA ASP A 86 -2.41 -3.88 -16.22
C ASP A 86 -1.02 -4.39 -15.86
N ALA A 87 0.03 -3.82 -16.44
CA ALA A 87 1.40 -4.24 -16.15
C ALA A 87 1.74 -4.03 -14.67
N ALA A 88 1.35 -2.88 -14.11
CA ALA A 88 1.57 -2.60 -12.70
C ALA A 88 0.77 -3.56 -11.81
N ARG A 89 -0.48 -3.84 -12.17
CA ARG A 89 -1.31 -4.79 -11.42
C ARG A 89 -0.72 -6.19 -11.44
N GLU A 90 -0.26 -6.67 -12.58
CA GLU A 90 0.37 -7.98 -12.69
C GLU A 90 1.65 -8.06 -11.86
N ARG A 91 2.48 -7.05 -11.94
CA ARG A 91 3.73 -7.01 -11.17
C ARG A 91 3.45 -7.03 -9.68
N CYS A 92 2.50 -6.24 -9.22
CA CYS A 92 2.11 -6.21 -7.82
C CYS A 92 1.56 -7.57 -7.36
N ASN A 93 0.71 -8.19 -8.18
CA ASN A 93 0.16 -9.51 -7.86
C ASN A 93 1.26 -10.57 -7.71
N GLU A 94 2.26 -10.57 -8.59
CA GLU A 94 3.39 -11.49 -8.49
C GLU A 94 4.13 -11.31 -7.17
N ILE A 95 4.44 -10.07 -6.82
CA ILE A 95 5.17 -9.74 -5.60
C ILE A 95 4.37 -10.11 -4.36
N MET A 96 3.09 -9.81 -4.34
CA MET A 96 2.22 -10.10 -3.21
C MET A 96 2.01 -11.60 -3.04
N GLN A 97 1.86 -12.35 -4.12
CA GLN A 97 1.72 -13.81 -4.04
C GLN A 97 3.00 -14.45 -3.51
N GLU A 98 4.15 -13.96 -3.91
CA GLU A 98 5.43 -14.47 -3.43
C GLU A 98 5.59 -14.20 -1.93
N LYS A 99 5.20 -13.02 -1.46
CA LYS A 99 5.36 -12.63 -0.07
C LYS A 99 4.31 -13.24 0.86
N TYR A 100 3.04 -13.17 0.48
CA TYR A 100 1.91 -13.56 1.34
C TYR A 100 1.33 -14.92 1.01
N GLY A 101 1.60 -15.44 -0.17
CA GLY A 101 1.21 -16.79 -0.57
C GLY A 101 -0.30 -17.00 -0.57
N LEU A 102 -0.74 -18.06 0.10
CA LEU A 102 -2.14 -18.46 0.11
C LEU A 102 -3.08 -17.38 0.64
N GLU A 103 -2.65 -16.66 1.66
CA GLU A 103 -3.47 -15.59 2.24
C GLU A 103 -3.87 -14.54 1.20
N TYR A 104 -2.92 -14.13 0.37
CA TYR A 104 -3.19 -13.18 -0.70
C TYR A 104 -4.14 -13.76 -1.75
N ARG A 105 -3.90 -15.02 -2.15
CA ARG A 105 -4.75 -15.70 -3.13
C ARG A 105 -6.19 -15.82 -2.68
N VAL A 106 -6.40 -16.17 -1.41
CA VAL A 106 -7.74 -16.32 -0.85
C VAL A 106 -8.47 -14.98 -0.86
N MET A 107 -7.81 -13.92 -0.43
CA MET A 107 -8.41 -12.60 -0.42
C MET A 107 -8.77 -12.11 -1.82
N MET A 108 -7.84 -12.23 -2.75
CA MET A 108 -8.08 -11.78 -4.14
C MET A 108 -9.10 -12.67 -4.85
N GLY A 109 -9.12 -13.95 -4.53
CA GLY A 109 -10.11 -14.87 -5.07
C GLY A 109 -11.53 -14.51 -4.65
N ILE A 110 -11.72 -14.12 -3.39
CA ILE A 110 -13.01 -13.67 -2.90
C ILE A 110 -13.46 -12.40 -3.64
N GLU A 111 -12.55 -11.45 -3.84
CA GLU A 111 -12.86 -10.24 -4.60
C GLU A 111 -13.28 -10.57 -6.04
N LYS A 112 -12.62 -11.51 -6.67
CA LYS A 112 -12.92 -11.91 -8.05
C LYS A 112 -14.28 -12.58 -8.19
N LEU A 113 -14.72 -13.30 -7.18
CA LEU A 113 -16.04 -13.95 -7.19
C LEU A 113 -17.18 -12.93 -7.20
N GLY A 114 -16.97 -11.78 -6.58
CA GLY A 114 -17.97 -10.72 -6.54
C GLY A 114 -17.83 -9.68 -7.62
N ARG A 115 -16.76 -9.72 -8.43
CA ARG A 115 -16.44 -8.63 -9.37
C ARG A 115 -15.75 -9.16 -10.62
N LYS A 116 -15.84 -8.39 -11.67
CA LYS A 116 -15.16 -8.70 -12.94
C LYS A 116 -13.73 -8.20 -12.89
N GLY A 117 -12.79 -9.13 -12.66
CA GLY A 117 -11.38 -8.89 -12.81
C GLY A 117 -10.78 -7.91 -11.81
N ASP A 118 -9.58 -7.49 -12.10
CA ASP A 118 -8.76 -6.66 -11.22
C ASP A 118 -8.88 -5.16 -11.49
N ASP A 119 -9.77 -4.76 -12.42
CA ASP A 119 -9.93 -3.38 -12.86
C ASP A 119 -10.36 -2.42 -11.76
N ASN A 120 -10.86 -2.95 -10.64
CA ASN A 120 -11.26 -2.14 -9.50
C ASN A 120 -10.11 -1.68 -8.64
N ARG A 121 -8.92 -2.18 -8.90
CA ARG A 121 -7.76 -1.87 -8.08
C ARG A 121 -6.73 -1.08 -8.85
N VAL A 122 -6.02 -0.24 -8.11
CA VAL A 122 -4.85 0.48 -8.62
C VAL A 122 -3.67 0.14 -7.71
N ILE A 123 -2.48 0.45 -8.21
CA ILE A 123 -1.25 0.20 -7.47
C ILE A 123 -0.68 1.54 -7.02
N LEU A 124 -0.29 1.59 -5.76
CA LEU A 124 0.46 2.74 -5.24
C LEU A 124 1.93 2.36 -5.24
N ARG A 125 2.73 3.10 -5.99
CA ARG A 125 4.16 2.91 -6.04
C ARG A 125 4.80 4.00 -5.18
N ILE A 126 5.50 3.57 -4.14
CA ILE A 126 6.05 4.50 -3.14
C ILE A 126 7.56 4.44 -3.21
N THR A 127 8.17 5.60 -3.34
CA THR A 127 9.63 5.73 -3.31
C THR A 127 10.03 6.57 -2.11
N GLN A 128 11.29 6.48 -1.74
CA GLN A 128 11.82 7.21 -0.59
C GLN A 128 11.83 8.71 -0.89
N ALA A 129 11.37 9.47 0.07
CA ALA A 129 11.38 10.94 -0.04
C ALA A 129 12.78 11.51 0.09
#